data_c42b3afc4e4f2dfeb14f35935dc78247
#
_entry.id   c42b3afc4e4f2dfeb14f35935dc78247
#
_cell.length_a   1.000
_cell.length_b   1.000
_cell.length_c   1.000
_cell.angle_alpha   90.00
_cell.angle_beta   90.00
_cell.angle_gamma   90.00
#
_symmetry.space_group_name_H-M   'P 1'
#
loop_
_entity.id
_entity.type
_entity.pdbx_description
1 polymer ?
#
loop_
_entity_poly.entity_id
_entity_poly.type
_entity_poly.pdbx_seq_one_letter_code
_entity_poly.pdbx_strand_id
1 'polypeptide(L)'
;SEFRPSTTPEGQENPLRKEITHNALIRVHGIAAFTMLLLAVTFGIVASLQFFLPEATSAVASWGRLRFAHTQGIMLGWLGNAFIAFLYLAVPILSGRPVTSERLGWFLFGLWNFGVLLPGWFLVLNGYSQPLEWAEFPLLVDAAMIGGLILAAIQFLPPFFKRGFENLYVSSWYIIGGLVFSLMSFPMGNIIPEFIPGAAGAAFSGLWIHDAVGLFVTPMALAILYYVIPASTGRPIFSHFLSMLGFWGLFFLYPLNGTHHYIHSVIPMATQNIAILASTILGLVVVIVVSNLMLSQRGAGRLAKDPALRFASTSVLFYLIVSLQGSAQANMGFSETIHFTDYVIGHSHLAMLGFATFAGIAGILHAWQKMADAPYHAGAINAAYWLTTVGIIVMVSDLTLAGLAQGELWKAGAPWVVSLRASEPYWMIRTLSAIPITAGFGLLCYGLFKGPKGAGARALAEARATISK
;
A
#
# COMPACT_ATOMS: atom_id res chain seq x y z
N SER A 1 20.77 -16.36 9.31
CA SER A 1 19.90 -17.26 10.09
C SER A 1 18.60 -17.45 9.33
N GLU A 2 18.27 -18.70 9.06
CA GLU A 2 17.02 -19.08 8.44
C GLU A 2 15.87 -18.68 9.39
N PHE A 3 14.90 -17.90 8.88
CA PHE A 3 13.61 -17.80 9.52
C PHE A 3 12.96 -19.18 9.43
N ARG A 4 13.18 -19.99 10.43
CA ARG A 4 12.30 -21.13 10.71
C ARG A 4 11.14 -20.56 11.52
N PRO A 5 9.91 -20.59 11.01
CA PRO A 5 8.79 -20.48 11.91
C PRO A 5 9.03 -21.57 12.95
N SER A 6 9.12 -21.20 14.23
CA SER A 6 9.34 -22.16 15.31
C SER A 6 8.13 -23.10 15.33
N THR A 7 8.17 -24.11 14.48
CA THR A 7 7.34 -25.29 14.64
C THR A 7 7.98 -26.06 15.76
N THR A 8 7.48 -25.90 16.98
CA THR A 8 7.53 -27.00 17.93
C THR A 8 6.92 -28.20 17.22
N PRO A 9 7.52 -29.40 17.35
CA PRO A 9 6.90 -30.59 16.83
C PRO A 9 5.50 -30.67 17.45
N GLU A 10 4.49 -30.79 16.56
CA GLU A 10 3.11 -31.03 16.89
C GLU A 10 2.32 -29.86 17.53
N GLY A 11 1.69 -29.05 16.66
CA GLY A 11 0.33 -28.55 16.86
C GLY A 11 0.00 -27.64 18.07
N GLN A 12 0.89 -27.49 19.05
CA GLN A 12 0.69 -26.60 20.18
C GLN A 12 1.19 -25.19 19.82
N GLU A 13 0.26 -24.27 19.58
CA GLU A 13 0.58 -22.84 19.59
C GLU A 13 1.32 -22.53 20.88
N ASN A 14 2.56 -22.05 20.77
CA ASN A 14 3.35 -21.63 21.93
C ASN A 14 2.51 -20.63 22.75
N PRO A 15 2.10 -20.95 23.98
CA PRO A 15 1.26 -20.06 24.78
C PRO A 15 1.86 -18.66 24.97
N LEU A 16 3.19 -18.53 24.91
CA LEU A 16 3.89 -17.25 24.92
C LEU A 16 3.56 -16.35 23.71
N ARG A 17 3.11 -16.93 22.57
CA ARG A 17 2.69 -16.14 21.39
C ARG A 17 1.35 -15.45 21.60
N LYS A 18 0.42 -16.04 22.34
CA LYS A 18 -0.87 -15.41 22.67
C LYS A 18 -0.72 -14.21 23.59
N GLU A 19 0.27 -14.22 24.47
CA GLU A 19 0.49 -13.18 25.47
C GLU A 19 1.18 -11.93 24.91
N ILE A 20 1.93 -12.04 23.81
CA ILE A 20 2.70 -10.92 23.24
C ILE A 20 2.03 -10.23 22.04
N THR A 21 0.98 -10.81 21.46
CA THR A 21 0.22 -10.20 20.35
C THR A 21 -1.08 -9.58 20.87
N HIS A 22 -1.41 -8.40 20.35
CA HIS A 22 -2.60 -7.64 20.76
C HIS A 22 -3.74 -7.81 19.76
N ASN A 23 -4.49 -8.92 19.85
CA ASN A 23 -5.58 -9.25 18.91
C ASN A 23 -6.64 -8.15 18.81
N ALA A 24 -6.97 -7.47 19.92
CA ALA A 24 -7.93 -6.36 19.90
C ALA A 24 -7.46 -5.19 19.01
N LEU A 25 -6.18 -4.84 19.08
CA LEU A 25 -5.58 -3.79 18.24
C LEU A 25 -5.48 -4.22 16.78
N ILE A 26 -5.16 -5.48 16.49
CA ILE A 26 -5.21 -6.03 15.13
C ILE A 26 -6.62 -5.90 14.55
N ARG A 27 -7.65 -6.28 15.32
CA ARG A 27 -9.05 -6.23 14.87
C ARG A 27 -9.52 -4.80 14.63
N VAL A 28 -9.28 -3.89 15.57
CA VAL A 28 -9.79 -2.52 15.44
C VAL A 28 -9.14 -1.78 14.27
N HIS A 29 -7.84 -1.93 14.08
CA HIS A 29 -7.15 -1.38 12.90
C HIS A 29 -7.60 -2.06 11.61
N GLY A 30 -7.83 -3.39 11.60
CA GLY A 30 -8.37 -4.10 10.44
C GLY A 30 -9.78 -3.63 10.06
N ILE A 31 -10.67 -3.44 11.04
CA ILE A 31 -12.01 -2.89 10.82
C ILE A 31 -11.93 -1.46 10.29
N ALA A 32 -11.12 -0.61 10.92
CA ALA A 32 -10.89 0.76 10.47
C ALA A 32 -10.34 0.79 9.03
N ALA A 33 -9.34 -0.05 8.72
CA ALA A 33 -8.76 -0.15 7.40
C ALA A 33 -9.81 -0.42 6.32
N PHE A 34 -10.64 -1.44 6.47
CA PHE A 34 -11.67 -1.75 5.48
C PHE A 34 -12.79 -0.72 5.43
N THR A 35 -13.17 -0.12 6.56
CA THR A 35 -14.14 0.98 6.58
C THR A 35 -13.63 2.17 5.77
N MET A 36 -12.37 2.56 6.00
CA MET A 36 -11.74 3.66 5.28
C MET A 36 -11.53 3.34 3.80
N LEU A 37 -11.21 2.08 3.47
CA LEU A 37 -11.12 1.62 2.08
C LEU A 37 -12.45 1.83 1.34
N LEU A 38 -13.55 1.34 1.89
CA LEU A 38 -14.87 1.47 1.25
C LEU A 38 -15.29 2.92 1.07
N LEU A 39 -15.07 3.77 2.07
CA LEU A 39 -15.36 5.21 1.98
C LEU A 39 -14.47 5.90 0.95
N ALA A 40 -13.17 5.65 0.98
CA ALA A 40 -12.22 6.25 0.05
C ALA A 40 -12.47 5.83 -1.41
N VAL A 41 -12.81 4.56 -1.65
CA VAL A 41 -13.19 4.09 -3.01
C VAL A 41 -14.46 4.77 -3.48
N THR A 42 -15.43 4.98 -2.58
CA THR A 42 -16.68 5.71 -2.91
C THR A 42 -16.38 7.13 -3.36
N PHE A 43 -15.49 7.85 -2.66
CA PHE A 43 -15.04 9.17 -3.10
C PHE A 43 -14.38 9.12 -4.48
N GLY A 44 -13.56 8.11 -4.75
CA GLY A 44 -12.92 7.89 -6.05
C GLY A 44 -13.93 7.62 -7.17
N ILE A 45 -14.97 6.82 -6.92
CA ILE A 45 -16.02 6.53 -7.91
C ILE A 45 -16.80 7.79 -8.25
N VAL A 46 -17.23 8.56 -7.24
CA VAL A 46 -17.98 9.81 -7.46
C VAL A 46 -17.12 10.84 -8.20
N ALA A 47 -15.84 10.95 -7.85
CA ALA A 47 -14.89 11.79 -8.60
C ALA A 47 -14.74 11.31 -10.05
N SER A 48 -14.67 10.01 -10.28
CA SER A 48 -14.55 9.42 -11.62
C SER A 48 -15.78 9.70 -12.51
N LEU A 49 -16.98 9.66 -11.94
CA LEU A 49 -18.21 9.98 -12.67
C LEU A 49 -18.19 11.40 -13.25
N GLN A 50 -17.57 12.37 -12.57
CA GLN A 50 -17.55 13.77 -12.99
C GLN A 50 -16.75 14.03 -14.26
N PHE A 51 -15.95 13.06 -14.75
CA PHE A 51 -15.25 13.20 -16.02
C PHE A 51 -16.17 13.14 -17.25
N PHE A 52 -17.29 12.44 -17.15
CA PHE A 52 -18.27 12.31 -18.25
C PHE A 52 -19.70 12.67 -17.84
N LEU A 53 -19.95 12.94 -16.55
CA LEU A 53 -21.17 13.49 -16.00
C LEU A 53 -20.83 14.68 -15.10
N PRO A 54 -20.38 15.80 -15.67
CA PRO A 54 -19.90 16.96 -14.90
C PRO A 54 -20.94 17.57 -13.96
N GLU A 55 -22.24 17.39 -14.25
CA GLU A 55 -23.36 17.78 -13.40
C GLU A 55 -23.48 16.93 -12.11
N ALA A 56 -22.82 15.78 -12.03
CA ALA A 56 -22.75 14.95 -10.82
C ALA A 56 -21.79 15.55 -9.78
N THR A 57 -21.94 16.85 -9.50
CA THR A 57 -21.10 17.62 -8.58
C THR A 57 -21.95 18.41 -7.59
N SER A 58 -21.36 18.77 -6.46
CA SER A 58 -21.91 19.71 -5.48
C SER A 58 -20.78 20.48 -4.80
N ALA A 59 -21.13 21.48 -3.99
CA ALA A 59 -20.14 22.27 -3.28
C ALA A 59 -19.20 21.42 -2.41
N VAL A 60 -19.71 20.37 -1.78
CA VAL A 60 -18.91 19.45 -0.95
C VAL A 60 -18.29 18.32 -1.78
N ALA A 61 -19.00 17.83 -2.79
CA ALA A 61 -18.59 16.70 -3.64
C ALA A 61 -18.04 17.15 -5.00
N SER A 62 -17.26 18.24 -5.03
CA SER A 62 -16.52 18.63 -6.23
C SER A 62 -15.35 17.67 -6.48
N TRP A 63 -14.96 17.52 -7.73
CA TRP A 63 -13.89 16.59 -8.15
C TRP A 63 -12.62 16.73 -7.31
N GLY A 64 -12.10 17.95 -7.12
CA GLY A 64 -10.88 18.20 -6.38
C GLY A 64 -10.97 17.77 -4.91
N ARG A 65 -12.07 18.09 -4.23
CA ARG A 65 -12.29 17.70 -2.83
C ARG A 65 -12.40 16.18 -2.67
N LEU A 66 -13.16 15.55 -3.56
CA LEU A 66 -13.30 14.08 -3.57
C LEU A 66 -11.97 13.38 -3.91
N ARG A 67 -11.19 13.93 -4.86
CA ARG A 67 -9.87 13.38 -5.16
C ARG A 67 -8.95 13.44 -3.95
N PHE A 68 -8.91 14.55 -3.24
CA PHE A 68 -8.10 14.70 -2.03
C PHE A 68 -8.53 13.73 -0.92
N ALA A 69 -9.83 13.63 -0.68
CA ALA A 69 -10.38 12.68 0.29
C ALA A 69 -10.08 11.21 -0.13
N HIS A 70 -10.15 10.90 -1.43
CA HIS A 70 -9.83 9.59 -1.96
C HIS A 70 -8.35 9.24 -1.74
N THR A 71 -7.42 10.08 -2.17
CA THR A 71 -5.98 9.80 -2.08
C THR A 71 -5.50 9.67 -0.64
N GLN A 72 -5.87 10.59 0.22
CA GLN A 72 -5.50 10.55 1.64
C GLN A 72 -6.17 9.38 2.38
N GLY A 73 -7.42 9.09 2.04
CA GLY A 73 -8.16 7.96 2.61
C GLY A 73 -7.56 6.61 2.24
N ILE A 74 -7.08 6.43 1.02
CA ILE A 74 -6.39 5.20 0.59
C ILE A 74 -5.03 5.08 1.29
N MET A 75 -4.22 6.14 1.27
CA MET A 75 -2.85 6.07 1.80
C MET A 75 -2.82 5.98 3.33
N LEU A 76 -3.47 6.89 4.03
CA LEU A 76 -3.41 6.97 5.48
C LEU A 76 -4.54 6.17 6.16
N GLY A 77 -5.72 6.18 5.57
CA GLY A 77 -6.88 5.48 6.12
C GLY A 77 -6.81 3.97 5.94
N TRP A 78 -6.79 3.52 4.69
CA TRP A 78 -6.75 2.10 4.35
C TRP A 78 -5.38 1.49 4.64
N LEU A 79 -4.34 1.91 3.90
CA LEU A 79 -3.02 1.31 4.01
C LEU A 79 -2.37 1.57 5.36
N GLY A 80 -2.51 2.78 5.91
CA GLY A 80 -1.98 3.09 7.24
C GLY A 80 -2.52 2.18 8.32
N ASN A 81 -3.85 1.99 8.40
CA ASN A 81 -4.45 1.06 9.36
C ASN A 81 -4.12 -0.41 9.06
N ALA A 82 -4.09 -0.81 7.79
CA ALA A 82 -3.74 -2.18 7.40
C ALA A 82 -2.30 -2.52 7.80
N PHE A 83 -1.36 -1.61 7.60
CA PHE A 83 0.02 -1.78 8.01
C PHE A 83 0.17 -1.83 9.52
N ILE A 84 -0.49 -0.95 10.25
CA ILE A 84 -0.46 -0.97 11.73
C ILE A 84 -1.07 -2.27 12.27
N ALA A 85 -2.16 -2.76 11.70
CA ALA A 85 -2.73 -4.05 12.07
C ALA A 85 -1.71 -5.19 11.89
N PHE A 86 -0.99 -5.21 10.77
CA PHE A 86 0.06 -6.18 10.52
C PHE A 86 1.25 -6.03 11.49
N LEU A 87 1.65 -4.79 11.84
CA LEU A 87 2.74 -4.54 12.78
C LEU A 87 2.43 -5.10 14.17
N TYR A 88 1.20 -5.07 14.64
CA TYR A 88 0.81 -5.67 15.93
C TYR A 88 0.94 -7.20 15.92
N LEU A 89 0.89 -7.85 14.77
CA LEU A 89 1.21 -9.26 14.63
C LEU A 89 2.72 -9.48 14.46
N ALA A 90 3.32 -8.80 13.48
CA ALA A 90 4.66 -9.10 12.99
C ALA A 90 5.76 -8.68 13.96
N VAL A 91 5.67 -7.49 14.55
CA VAL A 91 6.73 -6.95 15.44
C VAL A 91 6.96 -7.85 16.65
N PRO A 92 5.93 -8.27 17.41
CA PRO A 92 6.15 -9.21 18.52
C PRO A 92 6.74 -10.54 18.09
N ILE A 93 6.29 -11.09 16.96
CA ILE A 93 6.77 -12.40 16.48
C ILE A 93 8.23 -12.31 15.99
N LEU A 94 8.57 -11.27 15.23
CA LEU A 94 9.91 -11.08 14.68
C LEU A 94 10.95 -10.69 15.73
N SER A 95 10.57 -9.91 16.72
CA SER A 95 11.45 -9.46 17.80
C SER A 95 11.49 -10.41 18.99
N GLY A 96 10.47 -11.28 19.15
CA GLY A 96 10.26 -12.08 20.35
C GLY A 96 9.92 -11.26 21.59
N ARG A 97 9.44 -10.03 21.42
CA ARG A 97 9.15 -9.07 22.49
C ARG A 97 7.83 -8.36 22.23
N PRO A 98 7.05 -8.03 23.28
CA PRO A 98 5.83 -7.25 23.11
C PRO A 98 6.15 -5.84 22.56
N VAL A 99 5.15 -5.21 21.95
CA VAL A 99 5.21 -3.78 21.60
C VAL A 99 5.35 -2.94 22.87
N THR A 100 5.73 -1.67 22.72
CA THR A 100 6.09 -0.81 23.87
C THR A 100 4.98 -0.71 24.90
N SER A 101 3.71 -0.51 24.50
CA SER A 101 2.60 -0.37 25.41
C SER A 101 1.25 -0.57 24.72
N GLU A 102 0.34 -1.32 25.32
CA GLU A 102 -1.03 -1.45 24.84
C GLU A 102 -1.80 -0.12 24.93
N ARG A 103 -1.60 0.65 26.01
CA ARG A 103 -2.23 1.98 26.17
C ARG A 103 -1.79 2.94 25.06
N LEU A 104 -0.50 2.93 24.73
CA LEU A 104 0.03 3.69 23.60
C LEU A 104 -0.61 3.24 22.29
N GLY A 105 -0.86 1.93 22.14
CA GLY A 105 -1.54 1.37 20.96
C GLY A 105 -2.95 1.92 20.77
N TRP A 106 -3.74 2.00 21.81
CA TRP A 106 -5.08 2.59 21.77
C TRP A 106 -5.05 4.09 21.52
N PHE A 107 -4.08 4.79 22.08
CA PHE A 107 -3.88 6.22 21.81
C PHE A 107 -3.46 6.46 20.34
N LEU A 108 -2.56 5.65 19.80
CA LEU A 108 -2.15 5.69 18.39
C LEU A 108 -3.36 5.46 17.46
N PHE A 109 -4.21 4.47 17.78
CA PHE A 109 -5.44 4.23 17.03
C PHE A 109 -6.36 5.45 17.03
N GLY A 110 -6.55 6.06 18.20
CA GLY A 110 -7.37 7.26 18.37
C GLY A 110 -6.81 8.46 17.58
N LEU A 111 -5.52 8.73 17.73
CA LEU A 111 -4.88 9.84 17.03
C LEU A 111 -4.92 9.64 15.51
N TRP A 112 -4.58 8.46 15.02
CA TRP A 112 -4.52 8.15 13.58
C TRP A 112 -5.87 8.33 12.90
N ASN A 113 -6.95 7.81 13.50
CA ASN A 113 -8.27 7.80 12.87
C ASN A 113 -9.11 9.03 13.23
N PHE A 114 -9.12 9.47 14.50
CA PHE A 114 -9.96 10.57 14.98
C PHE A 114 -9.20 11.91 15.12
N GLY A 115 -7.88 11.89 15.17
CA GLY A 115 -7.05 13.08 15.20
C GLY A 115 -6.49 13.48 13.83
N VAL A 116 -6.32 12.55 12.91
CA VAL A 116 -5.76 12.79 11.56
C VAL A 116 -6.80 12.57 10.47
N LEU A 117 -7.27 11.35 10.30
CA LEU A 117 -8.02 10.96 9.12
C LEU A 117 -9.41 11.60 9.04
N LEU A 118 -10.24 11.46 10.06
CA LEU A 118 -11.58 12.04 10.06
C LEU A 118 -11.56 13.58 10.05
N PRO A 119 -10.73 14.27 10.86
CA PRO A 119 -10.60 15.72 10.75
C PRO A 119 -10.05 16.17 9.39
N GLY A 120 -9.06 15.45 8.85
CA GLY A 120 -8.51 15.72 7.52
C GLY A 120 -9.57 15.63 6.43
N TRP A 121 -10.37 14.57 6.41
CA TRP A 121 -11.50 14.42 5.48
C TRP A 121 -12.54 15.55 5.64
N PHE A 122 -12.92 15.86 6.88
CA PHE A 122 -13.84 16.96 7.14
C PHE A 122 -13.33 18.27 6.56
N LEU A 123 -12.05 18.59 6.76
CA LEU A 123 -11.46 19.83 6.27
C LEU A 123 -11.36 19.87 4.74
N VAL A 124 -10.84 18.84 4.09
CA VAL A 124 -10.68 18.84 2.62
C VAL A 124 -12.03 18.82 1.90
N LEU A 125 -13.04 18.13 2.42
CA LEU A 125 -14.40 18.14 1.87
C LEU A 125 -15.07 19.51 2.05
N ASN A 126 -14.66 20.29 3.04
CA ASN A 126 -15.12 21.67 3.23
C ASN A 126 -14.22 22.72 2.52
N GLY A 127 -13.21 22.27 1.76
CA GLY A 127 -12.40 23.15 0.94
C GLY A 127 -11.12 23.67 1.63
N TYR A 128 -10.79 23.16 2.81
CA TYR A 128 -9.55 23.47 3.51
C TYR A 128 -8.49 22.42 3.19
N SER A 129 -7.54 22.74 2.31
CA SER A 129 -6.49 21.83 1.87
C SER A 129 -5.22 22.58 1.52
N GLN A 130 -4.08 21.87 1.55
CA GLN A 130 -2.86 22.32 0.92
C GLN A 130 -2.94 22.02 -0.61
N PRO A 131 -2.34 22.86 -1.47
CA PRO A 131 -2.29 22.63 -2.92
C PRO A 131 -1.11 21.73 -3.30
N LEU A 132 -0.86 20.68 -2.54
CA LEU A 132 0.29 19.78 -2.68
C LEU A 132 -0.22 18.38 -3.01
N GLU A 133 0.29 17.77 -4.07
CA GLU A 133 -0.11 16.44 -4.47
C GLU A 133 0.33 15.39 -3.43
N TRP A 134 -0.62 14.55 -3.01
CA TRP A 134 -0.48 13.53 -1.96
C TRP A 134 -0.17 14.10 -0.56
N ALA A 135 -0.25 15.42 -0.40
CA ALA A 135 -0.05 16.17 0.84
C ALA A 135 -1.17 17.21 1.02
N GLU A 136 -2.41 16.79 0.75
CA GLU A 136 -3.55 17.69 0.66
C GLU A 136 -4.15 18.09 2.02
N PHE A 137 -3.85 17.36 3.08
CA PHE A 137 -4.35 17.71 4.41
C PHE A 137 -3.75 19.02 4.90
N PRO A 138 -4.53 19.86 5.62
CA PRO A 138 -4.02 21.10 6.17
C PRO A 138 -2.88 20.88 7.19
N LEU A 139 -1.99 21.86 7.32
CA LEU A 139 -0.80 21.83 8.13
C LEU A 139 -1.04 21.37 9.59
N LEU A 140 -2.18 21.71 10.19
CA LEU A 140 -2.54 21.25 11.54
C LEU A 140 -2.75 19.73 11.59
N VAL A 141 -3.35 19.16 10.55
CA VAL A 141 -3.55 17.70 10.43
C VAL A 141 -2.22 17.01 10.16
N ASP A 142 -1.34 17.62 9.37
CA ASP A 142 0.02 17.11 9.13
C ASP A 142 0.86 17.08 10.41
N ALA A 143 0.73 18.10 11.25
CA ALA A 143 1.38 18.09 12.57
C ALA A 143 0.88 16.92 13.45
N ALA A 144 -0.43 16.65 13.43
CA ALA A 144 -1.00 15.49 14.12
C ALA A 144 -0.51 14.17 13.50
N MET A 145 -0.35 14.10 12.17
CA MET A 145 0.18 12.93 11.48
C MET A 145 1.66 12.67 11.84
N ILE A 146 2.48 13.69 11.94
CA ILE A 146 3.86 13.55 12.45
C ILE A 146 3.85 12.98 13.86
N GLY A 147 2.95 13.48 14.72
CA GLY A 147 2.72 12.89 16.04
C GLY A 147 2.38 11.40 15.97
N GLY A 148 1.50 11.01 15.05
CA GLY A 148 1.14 9.61 14.79
C GLY A 148 2.32 8.76 14.34
N LEU A 149 3.16 9.27 13.44
CA LEU A 149 4.37 8.57 12.99
C LEU A 149 5.41 8.42 14.12
N ILE A 150 5.60 9.45 14.96
CA ILE A 150 6.45 9.38 16.14
C ILE A 150 5.93 8.31 17.11
N LEU A 151 4.64 8.30 17.39
CA LEU A 151 4.03 7.31 18.26
C LEU A 151 4.15 5.89 17.70
N ALA A 152 4.00 5.72 16.38
CA ALA A 152 4.23 4.43 15.73
C ALA A 152 5.69 3.98 15.89
N ALA A 153 6.65 4.89 15.72
CA ALA A 153 8.06 4.58 15.95
C ALA A 153 8.33 4.19 17.41
N ILE A 154 7.78 4.92 18.39
CA ILE A 154 7.89 4.58 19.82
C ILE A 154 7.21 3.24 20.14
N GLN A 155 6.14 2.90 19.45
CA GLN A 155 5.40 1.66 19.65
C GLN A 155 6.14 0.44 19.11
N PHE A 156 6.72 0.54 17.92
CA PHE A 156 7.17 -0.62 17.16
C PHE A 156 8.70 -0.78 17.03
N LEU A 157 9.51 0.27 17.23
CA LEU A 157 10.97 0.16 17.13
C LEU A 157 11.66 -0.42 18.37
N PRO A 158 11.27 -0.07 19.63
CA PRO A 158 11.98 -0.54 20.81
C PRO A 158 12.09 -2.06 20.94
N PRO A 159 11.08 -2.88 20.53
CA PRO A 159 11.25 -4.34 20.54
C PRO A 159 12.46 -4.83 19.77
N PHE A 160 12.73 -4.25 18.59
CA PHE A 160 13.90 -4.61 17.76
C PHE A 160 15.22 -4.13 18.40
N PHE A 161 15.27 -2.93 18.94
CA PHE A 161 16.46 -2.40 19.62
C PHE A 161 16.81 -3.23 20.86
N LYS A 162 15.80 -3.65 21.62
CA LYS A 162 16.00 -4.52 22.80
C LYS A 162 16.41 -5.93 22.43
N ARG A 163 16.01 -6.43 21.27
CA ARG A 163 16.44 -7.73 20.75
C ARG A 163 17.87 -7.67 20.24
N GLY A 164 18.27 -6.55 19.64
CA GLY A 164 19.52 -6.39 18.89
C GLY A 164 19.37 -6.72 17.40
N PHE A 165 20.30 -6.21 16.61
CA PHE A 165 20.24 -6.27 15.14
C PHE A 165 20.86 -7.54 14.55
N GLU A 166 21.53 -8.34 15.34
CA GLU A 166 22.12 -9.59 14.86
C GLU A 166 21.05 -10.56 14.35
N ASN A 167 21.24 -11.04 13.14
CA ASN A 167 20.36 -12.02 12.51
C ASN A 167 18.88 -11.58 12.42
N LEU A 168 18.62 -10.28 12.27
CA LEU A 168 17.27 -9.81 12.00
C LEU A 168 16.80 -10.30 10.63
N TYR A 169 15.58 -10.85 10.62
CA TYR A 169 14.92 -11.24 9.39
C TYR A 169 14.58 -10.01 8.54
N VAL A 170 14.59 -10.14 7.22
CA VAL A 170 14.43 -9.02 6.28
C VAL A 170 13.16 -8.18 6.50
N SER A 171 12.02 -8.79 6.88
CA SER A 171 10.80 -8.03 7.20
C SER A 171 11.03 -7.03 8.34
N SER A 172 11.86 -7.38 9.33
CA SER A 172 12.23 -6.47 10.41
C SER A 172 12.98 -5.23 9.89
N TRP A 173 13.90 -5.43 8.94
CA TRP A 173 14.62 -4.35 8.29
C TRP A 173 13.68 -3.41 7.52
N TYR A 174 12.72 -3.95 6.76
CA TYR A 174 11.72 -3.16 6.06
C TYR A 174 10.80 -2.39 7.02
N ILE A 175 10.41 -2.99 8.15
CA ILE A 175 9.61 -2.30 9.18
C ILE A 175 10.40 -1.14 9.78
N ILE A 176 11.64 -1.38 10.21
CA ILE A 176 12.51 -0.35 10.81
C ILE A 176 12.75 0.78 9.81
N GLY A 177 13.17 0.43 8.60
CA GLY A 177 13.42 1.40 7.53
C GLY A 177 12.18 2.19 7.17
N GLY A 178 11.03 1.55 7.00
CA GLY A 178 9.76 2.21 6.70
C GLY A 178 9.34 3.21 7.78
N LEU A 179 9.44 2.85 9.05
CA LEU A 179 9.11 3.76 10.16
C LEU A 179 10.08 4.95 10.24
N VAL A 180 11.39 4.71 10.13
CA VAL A 180 12.40 5.77 10.22
C VAL A 180 12.31 6.72 9.03
N PHE A 181 12.26 6.18 7.81
CA PHE A 181 12.22 7.02 6.60
C PHE A 181 10.89 7.75 6.41
N SER A 182 9.77 7.20 6.91
CA SER A 182 8.49 7.92 6.90
C SER A 182 8.54 9.19 7.78
N LEU A 183 9.24 9.14 8.92
CA LEU A 183 9.46 10.31 9.77
C LEU A 183 10.28 11.40 9.08
N MET A 184 11.13 11.04 8.12
CA MET A 184 11.92 11.99 7.34
C MET A 184 11.17 12.49 6.11
N SER A 185 10.56 11.59 5.35
CA SER A 185 9.94 11.91 4.06
C SER A 185 8.61 12.64 4.20
N PHE A 186 7.81 12.35 5.23
CA PHE A 186 6.53 13.01 5.42
C PHE A 186 6.66 14.53 5.61
N PRO A 187 7.49 15.05 6.51
CA PRO A 187 7.70 16.50 6.65
C PRO A 187 8.27 17.14 5.38
N MET A 188 9.09 16.42 4.61
CA MET A 188 9.69 16.95 3.38
C MET A 188 8.64 17.37 2.35
N GLY A 189 7.56 16.64 2.23
CA GLY A 189 6.51 16.93 1.26
C GLY A 189 5.29 17.64 1.82
N ASN A 190 4.99 17.48 3.11
CA ASN A 190 3.78 18.01 3.72
C ASN A 190 4.02 19.32 4.51
N ILE A 191 5.26 19.59 4.93
CA ILE A 191 5.59 20.79 5.73
C ILE A 191 6.50 21.74 4.97
N ILE A 192 7.63 21.26 4.45
CA ILE A 192 8.66 22.12 3.85
C ILE A 192 8.14 22.95 2.68
N PRO A 193 7.34 22.44 1.73
CA PRO A 193 6.84 23.22 0.60
C PRO A 193 5.95 24.41 0.98
N GLU A 194 5.35 24.40 2.17
CA GLU A 194 4.57 25.53 2.66
C GLU A 194 5.46 26.76 3.00
N PHE A 195 6.73 26.53 3.30
CA PHE A 195 7.68 27.57 3.72
C PHE A 195 8.75 27.89 2.66
N ILE A 196 8.93 27.01 1.66
CA ILE A 196 9.89 27.17 0.59
C ILE A 196 9.16 27.29 -0.75
N PRO A 197 9.04 28.50 -1.32
CA PRO A 197 8.31 28.71 -2.58
C PRO A 197 9.10 28.29 -3.82
N GLY A 198 8.41 28.17 -4.96
CA GLY A 198 8.99 28.02 -6.28
C GLY A 198 9.60 26.63 -6.54
N ALA A 199 10.61 26.57 -7.38
CA ALA A 199 11.22 25.32 -7.84
C ALA A 199 11.82 24.48 -6.71
N ALA A 200 12.34 25.12 -5.65
CA ALA A 200 12.87 24.41 -4.48
C ALA A 200 11.77 23.70 -3.70
N GLY A 201 10.65 24.36 -3.44
CA GLY A 201 9.47 23.75 -2.80
C GLY A 201 8.89 22.63 -3.66
N ALA A 202 8.83 22.83 -4.98
CA ALA A 202 8.40 21.79 -5.92
C ALA A 202 9.32 20.55 -5.84
N ALA A 203 10.64 20.74 -5.72
CA ALA A 203 11.57 19.60 -5.55
C ALA A 203 11.26 18.77 -4.29
N PHE A 204 11.01 19.41 -3.16
CA PHE A 204 10.58 18.71 -1.94
C PHE A 204 9.24 18.01 -2.11
N SER A 205 8.26 18.65 -2.76
CA SER A 205 6.99 18.00 -3.11
C SER A 205 7.21 16.76 -3.98
N GLY A 206 8.08 16.84 -4.98
CA GLY A 206 8.43 15.71 -5.86
C GLY A 206 9.07 14.54 -5.09
N LEU A 207 9.95 14.83 -4.16
CA LEU A 207 10.50 13.80 -3.28
C LEU A 207 9.39 13.07 -2.52
N TRP A 208 8.41 13.79 -1.96
CA TRP A 208 7.29 13.17 -1.26
C TRP A 208 6.34 12.41 -2.18
N ILE A 209 5.96 12.95 -3.33
CA ILE A 209 5.08 12.25 -4.28
C ILE A 209 5.60 10.84 -4.59
N HIS A 210 6.92 10.69 -4.69
CA HIS A 210 7.53 9.39 -4.87
C HIS A 210 7.73 8.63 -3.54
N ASP A 211 8.22 9.28 -2.50
CA ASP A 211 8.60 8.64 -1.25
C ASP A 211 7.40 8.29 -0.36
N ALA A 212 6.22 8.87 -0.59
CA ALA A 212 4.97 8.38 -0.02
C ALA A 212 4.74 6.90 -0.41
N VAL A 213 5.07 6.53 -1.64
CA VAL A 213 5.04 5.14 -2.09
C VAL A 213 6.37 4.44 -1.77
N GLY A 214 7.50 5.05 -2.05
CA GLY A 214 8.81 4.41 -1.97
C GLY A 214 9.33 4.17 -0.56
N LEU A 215 9.06 5.07 0.38
CA LEU A 215 9.61 5.01 1.75
C LEU A 215 8.56 4.79 2.84
N PHE A 216 7.27 4.92 2.53
CA PHE A 216 6.17 4.60 3.46
C PHE A 216 5.44 3.33 3.03
N VAL A 217 4.81 3.31 1.85
CA VAL A 217 3.95 2.21 1.40
C VAL A 217 4.76 0.98 1.01
N THR A 218 5.77 1.11 0.16
CA THR A 218 6.55 -0.02 -0.36
C THR A 218 7.29 -0.79 0.72
N PRO A 219 7.99 -0.17 1.68
CA PRO A 219 8.65 -0.92 2.75
C PRO A 219 7.67 -1.77 3.58
N MET A 220 6.52 -1.22 3.91
CA MET A 220 5.51 -1.97 4.68
C MET A 220 4.88 -3.10 3.86
N ALA A 221 4.57 -2.86 2.58
CA ALA A 221 4.08 -3.90 1.68
C ALA A 221 5.12 -5.03 1.52
N LEU A 222 6.40 -4.71 1.33
CA LEU A 222 7.45 -5.71 1.24
C LEU A 222 7.70 -6.44 2.56
N ALA A 223 7.60 -5.75 3.70
CA ALA A 223 7.63 -6.41 5.01
C ALA A 223 6.54 -7.48 5.12
N ILE A 224 5.33 -7.16 4.66
CA ILE A 224 4.21 -8.11 4.63
C ILE A 224 4.53 -9.28 3.70
N LEU A 225 4.97 -9.02 2.47
CA LEU A 225 5.23 -10.07 1.48
C LEU A 225 6.35 -11.02 1.92
N TYR A 226 7.45 -10.48 2.42
CA TYR A 226 8.55 -11.29 2.99
C TYR A 226 8.15 -12.06 4.24
N TYR A 227 7.12 -11.63 4.95
CA TYR A 227 6.57 -12.35 6.11
C TYR A 227 5.53 -13.41 5.69
N VAL A 228 4.52 -13.01 4.92
CA VAL A 228 3.36 -13.87 4.60
C VAL A 228 3.76 -15.01 3.69
N ILE A 229 4.60 -14.78 2.68
CA ILE A 229 4.98 -15.82 1.72
C ILE A 229 5.70 -16.99 2.40
N PRO A 230 6.78 -16.78 3.16
CA PRO A 230 7.40 -17.88 3.91
C PRO A 230 6.48 -18.52 4.95
N ALA A 231 5.71 -17.71 5.69
CA ALA A 231 4.82 -18.22 6.72
C ALA A 231 3.67 -19.08 6.15
N SER A 232 3.12 -18.71 4.99
CA SER A 232 2.05 -19.46 4.33
C SER A 232 2.57 -20.69 3.57
N THR A 233 3.77 -20.62 3.01
CA THR A 233 4.36 -21.77 2.29
C THR A 233 5.05 -22.77 3.21
N GLY A 234 5.39 -22.36 4.43
CA GLY A 234 6.23 -23.15 5.35
C GLY A 234 7.68 -23.30 4.87
N ARG A 235 8.14 -22.39 4.01
CA ARG A 235 9.49 -22.42 3.41
C ARG A 235 10.24 -21.14 3.74
N PRO A 236 11.57 -21.21 3.95
CA PRO A 236 12.37 -20.01 4.06
C PRO A 236 12.40 -19.24 2.74
N ILE A 237 12.76 -17.96 2.79
CA ILE A 237 13.05 -17.17 1.58
C ILE A 237 14.17 -17.85 0.79
N PHE A 238 14.11 -17.75 -0.54
CA PHE A 238 15.07 -18.39 -1.44
C PHE A 238 16.51 -17.94 -1.15
N SER A 239 16.72 -16.64 -0.92
CA SER A 239 18.05 -16.10 -0.61
C SER A 239 17.96 -14.92 0.36
N HIS A 240 18.60 -15.06 1.51
CA HIS A 240 18.75 -13.95 2.46
C HIS A 240 19.63 -12.84 1.88
N PHE A 241 20.69 -13.19 1.16
CA PHE A 241 21.56 -12.22 0.50
C PHE A 241 20.77 -11.34 -0.49
N LEU A 242 19.95 -11.96 -1.36
CA LEU A 242 19.13 -11.20 -2.31
C LEU A 242 18.10 -10.33 -1.60
N SER A 243 17.56 -10.78 -0.47
CA SER A 243 16.62 -9.97 0.31
C SER A 243 17.28 -8.73 0.89
N MET A 244 18.51 -8.83 1.39
CA MET A 244 19.25 -7.70 1.94
C MET A 244 19.78 -6.77 0.84
N LEU A 245 20.18 -7.33 -0.30
CA LEU A 245 20.56 -6.54 -1.48
C LEU A 245 19.36 -5.69 -1.97
N GLY A 246 18.17 -6.29 -2.02
CA GLY A 246 16.93 -5.60 -2.33
C GLY A 246 16.62 -4.49 -1.31
N PHE A 247 16.70 -4.77 -0.02
CA PHE A 247 16.47 -3.80 1.03
C PHE A 247 17.41 -2.57 0.92
N TRP A 248 18.71 -2.79 0.88
CA TRP A 248 19.68 -1.70 0.79
C TRP A 248 19.59 -0.95 -0.54
N GLY A 249 19.34 -1.66 -1.65
CA GLY A 249 19.14 -1.04 -2.95
C GLY A 249 17.93 -0.10 -2.97
N LEU A 250 16.80 -0.52 -2.40
CA LEU A 250 15.60 0.31 -2.30
C LEU A 250 15.83 1.53 -1.42
N PHE A 251 16.32 1.37 -0.19
CA PHE A 251 16.50 2.48 0.73
C PHE A 251 17.63 3.44 0.35
N PHE A 252 18.58 3.01 -0.47
CA PHE A 252 19.59 3.90 -1.03
C PHE A 252 19.08 4.71 -2.23
N LEU A 253 18.26 4.10 -3.10
CA LEU A 253 17.84 4.71 -4.37
C LEU A 253 16.57 5.55 -4.24
N TYR A 254 15.59 5.15 -3.43
CA TYR A 254 14.33 5.90 -3.29
C TYR A 254 14.52 7.36 -2.86
N PRO A 255 15.39 7.72 -1.90
CA PRO A 255 15.63 9.12 -1.57
C PRO A 255 16.18 9.96 -2.71
N LEU A 256 16.73 9.34 -3.76
CA LEU A 256 17.38 10.03 -4.87
C LEU A 256 16.47 10.23 -6.10
N ASN A 257 15.36 9.49 -6.20
CA ASN A 257 14.62 9.42 -7.45
C ASN A 257 13.33 10.26 -7.51
N GLY A 258 12.93 10.91 -6.42
CA GLY A 258 11.65 11.62 -6.34
C GLY A 258 11.49 12.77 -7.35
N THR A 259 12.56 13.42 -7.74
CA THR A 259 12.51 14.50 -8.73
C THR A 259 12.28 14.03 -10.16
N HIS A 260 12.19 12.73 -10.41
CA HIS A 260 11.73 12.22 -11.71
C HIS A 260 10.25 12.60 -12.01
N HIS A 261 9.46 12.97 -10.99
CA HIS A 261 8.13 13.53 -11.20
C HIS A 261 8.13 14.91 -11.85
N TYR A 262 9.28 15.58 -11.91
CA TYR A 262 9.46 16.92 -12.45
C TYR A 262 10.45 16.95 -13.64
N ILE A 263 10.54 15.87 -14.39
CA ILE A 263 11.26 15.82 -15.65
C ILE A 263 10.64 16.85 -16.62
N HIS A 264 11.45 17.55 -17.39
CA HIS A 264 11.08 18.67 -18.26
C HIS A 264 10.61 19.93 -17.53
N SER A 265 10.84 20.03 -16.22
CA SER A 265 10.51 21.23 -15.43
C SER A 265 11.72 22.14 -15.26
N VAL A 266 11.51 23.23 -14.49
CA VAL A 266 12.55 24.21 -14.13
C VAL A 266 13.51 23.75 -13.03
N ILE A 267 13.31 22.57 -12.47
CA ILE A 267 14.23 21.98 -11.49
C ILE A 267 15.57 21.70 -12.18
N PRO A 268 16.73 21.92 -11.49
CA PRO A 268 18.04 21.73 -12.11
C PRO A 268 18.20 20.38 -12.79
N MET A 269 18.74 20.38 -14.02
CA MET A 269 18.90 19.19 -14.85
C MET A 269 19.73 18.10 -14.15
N ALA A 270 20.72 18.49 -13.36
CA ALA A 270 21.52 17.53 -12.58
C ALA A 270 20.64 16.68 -11.64
N THR A 271 19.68 17.32 -10.97
CA THR A 271 18.74 16.64 -10.07
C THR A 271 17.81 15.70 -10.85
N GLN A 272 17.31 16.13 -12.01
CA GLN A 272 16.50 15.29 -12.90
C GLN A 272 17.28 14.07 -13.40
N ASN A 273 18.54 14.25 -13.84
CA ASN A 273 19.39 13.16 -14.31
C ASN A 273 19.73 12.14 -13.22
N ILE A 274 20.02 12.60 -12.00
CA ILE A 274 20.24 11.71 -10.84
C ILE A 274 18.97 10.87 -10.57
N ALA A 275 17.81 11.50 -10.62
CA ALA A 275 16.55 10.79 -10.38
C ALA A 275 16.24 9.77 -11.48
N ILE A 276 16.52 10.06 -12.74
CA ILE A 276 16.37 9.14 -13.87
C ILE A 276 17.29 7.93 -13.71
N LEU A 277 18.57 8.17 -13.39
CA LEU A 277 19.55 7.11 -13.19
C LEU A 277 19.14 6.22 -11.99
N ALA A 278 18.80 6.81 -10.86
CA ALA A 278 18.34 6.09 -9.68
C ALA A 278 17.10 5.24 -9.99
N SER A 279 16.13 5.78 -10.72
CA SER A 279 14.92 5.06 -11.15
C SER A 279 15.21 3.88 -12.07
N THR A 280 16.17 4.02 -12.95
CA THR A 280 16.59 2.94 -13.86
C THR A 280 17.25 1.79 -13.08
N ILE A 281 18.17 2.11 -12.16
CA ILE A 281 18.84 1.11 -11.30
C ILE A 281 17.82 0.47 -10.37
N LEU A 282 16.87 1.23 -9.84
CA LEU A 282 15.80 0.72 -8.97
C LEU A 282 14.96 -0.36 -9.65
N GLY A 283 14.69 -0.22 -10.95
CA GLY A 283 14.01 -1.26 -11.75
C GLY A 283 14.74 -2.61 -11.69
N LEU A 284 16.07 -2.61 -11.74
CA LEU A 284 16.88 -3.83 -11.60
C LEU A 284 16.81 -4.41 -10.18
N VAL A 285 16.84 -3.53 -9.16
CA VAL A 285 16.70 -3.95 -7.76
C VAL A 285 15.35 -4.62 -7.52
N VAL A 286 14.27 -4.10 -8.11
CA VAL A 286 12.94 -4.70 -8.00
C VAL A 286 12.89 -6.08 -8.65
N VAL A 287 13.53 -6.28 -9.79
CA VAL A 287 13.64 -7.63 -10.41
C VAL A 287 14.30 -8.62 -9.45
N ILE A 288 15.32 -8.20 -8.72
CA ILE A 288 15.97 -9.04 -7.69
C ILE A 288 15.00 -9.40 -6.57
N VAL A 289 14.28 -8.40 -6.04
CA VAL A 289 13.27 -8.61 -4.96
C VAL A 289 12.17 -9.55 -5.41
N VAL A 290 11.59 -9.31 -6.59
CA VAL A 290 10.51 -10.13 -7.15
C VAL A 290 10.98 -11.56 -7.41
N SER A 291 12.15 -11.73 -8.02
CA SER A 291 12.74 -13.05 -8.27
C SER A 291 12.93 -13.83 -6.97
N ASN A 292 13.45 -13.19 -5.93
CA ASN A 292 13.62 -13.81 -4.62
C ASN A 292 12.28 -14.26 -4.02
N LEU A 293 11.26 -13.41 -4.04
CA LEU A 293 9.92 -13.73 -3.51
C LEU A 293 9.23 -14.84 -4.33
N MET A 294 9.33 -14.81 -5.66
CA MET A 294 8.72 -15.83 -6.52
C MET A 294 9.43 -17.19 -6.38
N LEU A 295 10.76 -17.21 -6.32
CA LEU A 295 11.53 -18.44 -6.09
C LEU A 295 11.26 -19.03 -4.70
N SER A 296 10.97 -18.21 -3.71
CA SER A 296 10.56 -18.66 -2.36
C SER A 296 9.27 -19.49 -2.38
N GLN A 297 8.42 -19.31 -3.38
CA GLN A 297 7.15 -20.03 -3.54
C GLN A 297 7.25 -21.29 -4.40
N ARG A 298 8.39 -21.54 -5.03
CA ARG A 298 8.56 -22.63 -5.99
C ARG A 298 8.23 -23.99 -5.37
N GLY A 299 7.29 -24.71 -5.98
CA GLY A 299 6.85 -26.03 -5.53
C GLY A 299 6.01 -26.02 -4.24
N ALA A 300 5.52 -24.87 -3.77
CA ALA A 300 4.72 -24.81 -2.55
C ALA A 300 3.33 -25.45 -2.69
N GLY A 301 2.72 -25.51 -3.88
CA GLY A 301 1.46 -26.19 -4.17
C GLY A 301 0.21 -25.69 -3.41
N ARG A 302 0.36 -24.69 -2.54
CA ARG A 302 -0.69 -24.22 -1.63
C ARG A 302 -1.40 -22.94 -2.10
N LEU A 303 -0.99 -22.38 -3.22
CA LEU A 303 -1.50 -21.08 -3.70
C LEU A 303 -3.02 -21.03 -3.85
N ALA A 304 -3.62 -22.12 -4.31
CA ALA A 304 -5.07 -22.22 -4.51
C ALA A 304 -5.86 -22.35 -3.19
N LYS A 305 -5.21 -22.81 -2.10
CA LYS A 305 -5.86 -23.11 -0.81
C LYS A 305 -5.73 -22.00 0.22
N ASP A 306 -4.66 -21.20 0.16
CA ASP A 306 -4.40 -20.10 1.09
C ASP A 306 -4.69 -18.75 0.43
N PRO A 307 -5.78 -18.06 0.83
CA PRO A 307 -6.12 -16.77 0.24
C PRO A 307 -5.08 -15.69 0.54
N ALA A 308 -4.43 -15.69 1.70
CA ALA A 308 -3.36 -14.74 2.03
C ALA A 308 -2.17 -14.90 1.07
N LEU A 309 -1.74 -16.13 0.81
CA LEU A 309 -0.68 -16.42 -0.14
C LEU A 309 -1.05 -16.00 -1.56
N ARG A 310 -2.30 -16.21 -1.97
CA ARG A 310 -2.78 -15.85 -3.30
C ARG A 310 -2.75 -14.33 -3.54
N PHE A 311 -3.25 -13.55 -2.60
CA PHE A 311 -3.15 -12.08 -2.64
C PHE A 311 -1.69 -11.62 -2.61
N ALA A 312 -0.85 -12.22 -1.76
CA ALA A 312 0.58 -11.90 -1.68
C ALA A 312 1.30 -12.17 -3.00
N SER A 313 1.07 -13.32 -3.62
CA SER A 313 1.72 -13.69 -4.89
C SER A 313 1.30 -12.78 -6.04
N THR A 314 0.03 -12.42 -6.11
CA THR A 314 -0.47 -11.47 -7.12
C THR A 314 0.07 -10.07 -6.86
N SER A 315 0.19 -9.66 -5.59
CA SER A 315 0.86 -8.42 -5.21
C SER A 315 2.30 -8.34 -5.73
N VAL A 316 3.07 -9.44 -5.63
CA VAL A 316 4.44 -9.50 -6.15
C VAL A 316 4.48 -9.31 -7.67
N LEU A 317 3.54 -9.89 -8.41
CA LEU A 317 3.43 -9.69 -9.87
C LEU A 317 3.08 -8.25 -10.22
N PHE A 318 2.13 -7.65 -9.50
CA PHE A 318 1.79 -6.24 -9.68
C PHE A 318 2.97 -5.32 -9.33
N TYR A 319 3.75 -5.66 -8.32
CA TYR A 319 4.98 -4.95 -7.95
C TYR A 319 6.02 -4.96 -9.06
N LEU A 320 6.21 -6.10 -9.73
CA LEU A 320 7.10 -6.18 -10.89
C LEU A 320 6.64 -5.25 -12.00
N ILE A 321 5.37 -5.34 -12.40
CA ILE A 321 4.84 -4.57 -13.52
C ILE A 321 4.89 -3.08 -13.23
N VAL A 322 4.42 -2.65 -12.05
CA VAL A 322 4.40 -1.23 -11.69
C VAL A 322 5.79 -0.62 -11.58
N SER A 323 6.76 -1.38 -11.12
CA SER A 323 8.13 -0.89 -10.97
C SER A 323 8.84 -0.76 -12.31
N LEU A 324 8.61 -1.70 -13.24
CA LEU A 324 9.11 -1.58 -14.60
C LEU A 324 8.44 -0.41 -15.34
N GLN A 325 7.14 -0.18 -15.14
CA GLN A 325 6.45 1.01 -15.62
C GLN A 325 7.10 2.29 -15.06
N GLY A 326 7.36 2.35 -13.75
CA GLY A 326 7.96 3.50 -13.08
C GLY A 326 9.35 3.83 -13.63
N SER A 327 10.18 2.82 -13.86
CA SER A 327 11.50 3.02 -14.49
C SER A 327 11.38 3.52 -15.93
N ALA A 328 10.41 3.02 -16.70
CA ALA A 328 10.14 3.48 -18.05
C ALA A 328 9.64 4.93 -18.06
N GLN A 329 8.74 5.32 -17.16
CA GLN A 329 8.21 6.68 -17.04
C GLN A 329 9.31 7.71 -16.72
N ALA A 330 10.35 7.30 -16.00
CA ALA A 330 11.50 8.15 -15.70
C ALA A 330 12.40 8.41 -16.92
N ASN A 331 12.23 7.68 -18.02
CA ASN A 331 12.96 7.96 -19.25
C ASN A 331 12.41 9.22 -19.93
N MET A 332 13.28 10.19 -20.26
CA MET A 332 12.87 11.48 -20.81
C MET A 332 12.02 11.35 -22.08
N GLY A 333 12.46 10.52 -23.03
CA GLY A 333 11.75 10.37 -24.31
C GLY A 333 10.37 9.74 -24.16
N PHE A 334 10.21 8.78 -23.25
CA PHE A 334 8.91 8.19 -22.95
C PHE A 334 8.03 9.14 -22.13
N SER A 335 8.64 9.86 -21.18
CA SER A 335 7.97 10.87 -20.37
C SER A 335 7.30 11.98 -21.20
N GLU A 336 7.89 12.37 -22.34
CA GLU A 336 7.28 13.33 -23.26
C GLU A 336 5.88 12.93 -23.73
N THR A 337 5.62 11.63 -23.85
CA THR A 337 4.31 11.13 -24.29
C THR A 337 3.35 10.96 -23.12
N ILE A 338 3.82 10.49 -21.97
CA ILE A 338 2.91 10.02 -20.92
C ILE A 338 2.74 10.99 -19.75
N HIS A 339 3.60 11.99 -19.61
CA HIS A 339 3.56 12.91 -18.47
C HIS A 339 2.23 13.68 -18.44
N PHE A 340 1.60 13.75 -17.27
CA PHE A 340 0.28 14.34 -17.01
C PHE A 340 -0.92 13.63 -17.69
N THR A 341 -0.71 12.49 -18.33
CA THR A 341 -1.80 11.69 -18.92
C THR A 341 -2.37 10.66 -17.94
N ASP A 342 -3.46 10.00 -18.33
CA ASP A 342 -4.05 8.90 -17.58
C ASP A 342 -3.13 7.67 -17.46
N TYR A 343 -2.03 7.59 -18.22
CA TYR A 343 -0.99 6.58 -18.02
C TYR A 343 -0.44 6.63 -16.60
N VAL A 344 -0.14 7.84 -16.09
CA VAL A 344 0.38 8.06 -14.73
C VAL A 344 -0.67 7.67 -13.70
N ILE A 345 -1.94 7.93 -13.97
CA ILE A 345 -3.07 7.52 -13.10
C ILE A 345 -3.20 6.00 -13.06
N GLY A 346 -3.06 5.33 -14.21
CA GLY A 346 -3.03 3.86 -14.29
C GLY A 346 -1.86 3.27 -13.50
N HIS A 347 -0.68 3.85 -13.61
CA HIS A 347 0.51 3.48 -12.85
C HIS A 347 0.28 3.61 -11.32
N SER A 348 -0.26 4.74 -10.86
CA SER A 348 -0.52 4.95 -9.43
C SER A 348 -1.59 4.00 -8.89
N HIS A 349 -2.62 3.66 -9.68
CA HIS A 349 -3.60 2.65 -9.29
C HIS A 349 -2.97 1.24 -9.24
N LEU A 350 -2.08 0.90 -10.16
CA LEU A 350 -1.37 -0.39 -10.07
C LEU A 350 -0.48 -0.45 -8.82
N ALA A 351 0.16 0.65 -8.44
CA ALA A 351 0.96 0.74 -7.22
C ALA A 351 0.10 0.61 -5.96
N MET A 352 -0.92 1.44 -5.83
CA MET A 352 -1.70 1.58 -4.59
C MET A 352 -2.83 0.55 -4.49
N LEU A 353 -3.57 0.32 -5.56
CA LEU A 353 -4.70 -0.60 -5.61
C LEU A 353 -4.26 -2.04 -5.92
N GLY A 354 -3.30 -2.22 -6.82
CA GLY A 354 -2.76 -3.55 -7.16
C GLY A 354 -1.75 -4.03 -6.13
N PHE A 355 -0.53 -3.47 -6.13
CA PHE A 355 0.56 -3.93 -5.28
C PHE A 355 0.29 -3.74 -3.79
N ALA A 356 0.12 -2.49 -3.34
CA ALA A 356 0.03 -2.19 -1.91
C ALA A 356 -1.25 -2.72 -1.27
N THR A 357 -2.39 -2.59 -1.93
CA THR A 357 -3.67 -3.09 -1.40
C THR A 357 -3.67 -4.61 -1.30
N PHE A 358 -3.16 -5.33 -2.30
CA PHE A 358 -3.08 -6.79 -2.23
C PHE A 358 -2.10 -7.27 -1.15
N ALA A 359 -0.99 -6.57 -0.94
CA ALA A 359 -0.11 -6.83 0.20
C ALA A 359 -0.82 -6.58 1.54
N GLY A 360 -1.52 -5.45 1.66
CA GLY A 360 -2.30 -5.12 2.87
C GLY A 360 -3.39 -6.15 3.18
N ILE A 361 -4.14 -6.58 2.16
CA ILE A 361 -5.14 -7.67 2.28
C ILE A 361 -4.48 -8.97 2.72
N ALA A 362 -3.35 -9.34 2.10
CA ALA A 362 -2.61 -10.54 2.49
C ALA A 362 -2.16 -10.50 3.95
N GLY A 363 -1.66 -9.35 4.42
CA GLY A 363 -1.26 -9.14 5.81
C GLY A 363 -2.43 -9.28 6.78
N ILE A 364 -3.57 -8.67 6.49
CA ILE A 364 -4.77 -8.75 7.33
C ILE A 364 -5.35 -10.18 7.31
N LEU A 365 -5.47 -10.82 6.15
CA LEU A 365 -5.95 -12.19 6.05
C LEU A 365 -5.05 -13.15 6.84
N HIS A 366 -3.74 -13.01 6.73
CA HIS A 366 -2.79 -13.81 7.49
C HIS A 366 -2.94 -13.59 9.00
N ALA A 367 -3.03 -12.32 9.44
CA ALA A 367 -3.26 -11.98 10.84
C ALA A 367 -4.58 -12.54 11.36
N TRP A 368 -5.66 -12.44 10.55
CA TRP A 368 -6.99 -12.96 10.90
C TRP A 368 -7.00 -14.47 11.10
N GLN A 369 -6.32 -15.21 10.23
CA GLN A 369 -6.17 -16.67 10.36
C GLN A 369 -5.40 -17.09 11.62
N LYS A 370 -4.54 -16.22 12.17
CA LYS A 370 -3.80 -16.49 13.42
C LYS A 370 -4.62 -16.23 14.68
N MET A 371 -5.72 -15.51 14.56
CA MET A 371 -6.66 -15.30 15.67
C MET A 371 -7.65 -16.46 15.70
N ALA A 372 -7.56 -17.32 16.72
CA ALA A 372 -8.31 -18.60 16.81
C ALA A 372 -9.84 -18.43 16.79
N ASP A 373 -10.35 -17.27 17.20
CA ASP A 373 -11.76 -16.93 17.30
C ASP A 373 -12.27 -16.07 16.12
N ALA A 374 -11.49 -15.93 15.06
CA ALA A 374 -11.80 -15.12 13.90
C ALA A 374 -11.87 -15.95 12.60
N PRO A 375 -12.86 -16.84 12.44
CA PRO A 375 -13.05 -17.58 11.20
C PRO A 375 -13.46 -16.63 10.07
N TYR A 376 -13.13 -16.98 8.82
CA TYR A 376 -13.53 -16.24 7.63
C TYR A 376 -14.32 -17.11 6.66
N HIS A 377 -15.10 -16.46 5.79
CA HIS A 377 -15.92 -17.15 4.77
C HIS A 377 -15.10 -17.33 3.48
N ALA A 378 -14.54 -18.52 3.26
CA ALA A 378 -13.62 -18.80 2.17
C ALA A 378 -14.19 -18.50 0.76
N GLY A 379 -15.47 -18.80 0.53
CA GLY A 379 -16.13 -18.51 -0.76
C GLY A 379 -16.20 -17.02 -1.08
N ALA A 380 -16.54 -16.18 -0.09
CA ALA A 380 -16.58 -14.74 -0.24
C ALA A 380 -15.17 -14.16 -0.50
N ILE A 381 -14.16 -14.61 0.22
CA ILE A 381 -12.77 -14.19 0.02
C ILE A 381 -12.26 -14.59 -1.37
N ASN A 382 -12.63 -15.81 -1.85
CA ASN A 382 -12.28 -16.26 -3.18
C ASN A 382 -12.95 -15.44 -4.29
N ALA A 383 -14.23 -15.13 -4.14
CA ALA A 383 -14.95 -14.27 -5.09
C ALA A 383 -14.37 -12.85 -5.10
N ALA A 384 -14.04 -12.30 -3.91
CA ALA A 384 -13.38 -11.02 -3.78
C ALA A 384 -12.05 -10.96 -4.52
N TYR A 385 -11.23 -12.01 -4.40
CA TYR A 385 -9.95 -12.09 -5.11
C TYR A 385 -10.12 -11.95 -6.63
N TRP A 386 -11.04 -12.70 -7.22
CA TRP A 386 -11.24 -12.66 -8.67
C TRP A 386 -11.85 -11.34 -9.14
N LEU A 387 -12.85 -10.82 -8.44
CA LEU A 387 -13.47 -9.54 -8.78
C LEU A 387 -12.48 -8.38 -8.73
N THR A 388 -11.68 -8.32 -7.68
CA THR A 388 -10.65 -7.27 -7.53
C THR A 388 -9.53 -7.44 -8.55
N THR A 389 -9.01 -8.64 -8.74
CA THR A 389 -7.91 -8.90 -9.68
C THR A 389 -8.30 -8.54 -11.10
N VAL A 390 -9.44 -9.06 -11.59
CA VAL A 390 -9.92 -8.77 -12.96
C VAL A 390 -10.25 -7.28 -13.11
N GLY A 391 -10.93 -6.69 -12.13
CA GLY A 391 -11.27 -5.26 -12.16
C GLY A 391 -10.04 -4.37 -12.22
N ILE A 392 -8.99 -4.68 -11.46
CA ILE A 392 -7.72 -3.94 -11.47
C ILE A 392 -7.02 -4.09 -12.83
N ILE A 393 -6.94 -5.28 -13.38
CA ILE A 393 -6.33 -5.51 -14.69
C ILE A 393 -7.06 -4.69 -15.77
N VAL A 394 -8.39 -4.70 -15.77
CA VAL A 394 -9.18 -3.90 -16.71
C VAL A 394 -8.90 -2.41 -16.53
N MET A 395 -8.99 -1.91 -15.30
CA MET A 395 -8.78 -0.47 -14.99
C MET A 395 -7.39 0.01 -15.40
N VAL A 396 -6.36 -0.73 -15.03
CA VAL A 396 -4.97 -0.33 -15.31
C VAL A 396 -4.66 -0.40 -16.80
N SER A 397 -5.14 -1.43 -17.49
CA SER A 397 -4.97 -1.54 -18.96
C SER A 397 -5.68 -0.41 -19.68
N ASP A 398 -6.91 -0.10 -19.28
CA ASP A 398 -7.71 0.99 -19.83
C ASP A 398 -7.02 2.35 -19.65
N LEU A 399 -6.60 2.70 -18.43
CA LEU A 399 -5.91 3.96 -18.16
C LEU A 399 -4.56 4.06 -18.84
N THR A 400 -3.86 2.95 -19.00
CA THR A 400 -2.60 2.91 -19.77
C THR A 400 -2.85 3.27 -21.24
N LEU A 401 -3.87 2.68 -21.86
CA LEU A 401 -4.24 2.99 -23.24
C LEU A 401 -4.77 4.41 -23.40
N ALA A 402 -5.60 4.87 -22.45
CA ALA A 402 -6.09 6.25 -22.43
C ALA A 402 -4.94 7.25 -22.41
N GLY A 403 -3.95 7.03 -21.54
CA GLY A 403 -2.80 7.92 -21.41
C GLY A 403 -1.93 7.96 -22.66
N LEU A 404 -1.72 6.83 -23.32
CA LEU A 404 -1.00 6.79 -24.59
C LEU A 404 -1.75 7.55 -25.70
N ALA A 405 -3.08 7.34 -25.80
CA ALA A 405 -3.90 8.08 -26.76
C ALA A 405 -3.89 9.59 -26.49
N GLN A 406 -3.99 10.01 -25.24
CA GLN A 406 -3.88 11.42 -24.84
C GLN A 406 -2.52 12.01 -25.24
N GLY A 407 -1.44 11.34 -24.90
CA GLY A 407 -0.08 11.80 -25.15
C GLY A 407 0.21 11.95 -26.65
N GLU A 408 -0.22 11.01 -27.47
CA GLU A 408 -0.04 11.11 -28.93
C GLU A 408 -0.85 12.27 -29.53
N LEU A 409 -2.09 12.49 -29.06
CA LEU A 409 -2.90 13.63 -29.50
C LEU A 409 -2.26 14.97 -29.09
N TRP A 410 -1.70 15.07 -27.90
CA TRP A 410 -1.03 16.30 -27.44
C TRP A 410 0.26 16.56 -28.19
N LYS A 411 1.06 15.54 -28.44
CA LYS A 411 2.28 15.66 -29.28
C LYS A 411 1.96 16.06 -30.71
N ALA A 412 0.85 15.60 -31.27
CA ALA A 412 0.37 15.98 -32.59
C ALA A 412 -0.22 17.41 -32.64
N GLY A 413 -0.31 18.10 -31.49
CA GLY A 413 -0.91 19.44 -31.43
C GLY A 413 -2.42 19.47 -31.68
N ALA A 414 -3.11 18.34 -31.39
CA ALA A 414 -4.55 18.26 -31.55
C ALA A 414 -5.27 19.23 -30.58
N PRO A 415 -6.40 19.83 -31.02
CA PRO A 415 -7.21 20.67 -30.13
C PRO A 415 -7.62 19.90 -28.85
N TRP A 416 -7.62 20.59 -27.72
CA TRP A 416 -7.92 19.96 -26.41
C TRP A 416 -9.22 19.16 -26.41
N VAL A 417 -10.27 19.68 -27.07
CA VAL A 417 -11.57 19.00 -27.17
C VAL A 417 -11.50 17.63 -27.85
N VAL A 418 -10.54 17.42 -28.75
CA VAL A 418 -10.33 16.14 -29.43
C VAL A 418 -9.79 15.12 -28.42
N SER A 419 -8.83 15.54 -27.58
CA SER A 419 -8.29 14.71 -26.51
C SER A 419 -9.38 14.35 -25.48
N LEU A 420 -10.22 15.31 -25.07
CA LEU A 420 -11.32 15.04 -24.16
C LEU A 420 -12.30 13.99 -24.70
N ARG A 421 -12.76 14.16 -25.95
CA ARG A 421 -13.68 13.22 -26.60
C ARG A 421 -13.07 11.83 -26.77
N ALA A 422 -11.79 11.76 -27.12
CA ALA A 422 -11.08 10.49 -27.22
C ALA A 422 -10.92 9.78 -25.86
N SER A 423 -10.86 10.54 -24.77
CA SER A 423 -10.71 10.00 -23.41
C SER A 423 -12.02 9.51 -22.79
N GLU A 424 -13.16 10.03 -23.20
CA GLU A 424 -14.47 9.74 -22.58
C GLU A 424 -14.81 8.25 -22.51
N PRO A 425 -14.62 7.41 -23.55
CA PRO A 425 -14.88 5.98 -23.45
C PRO A 425 -14.00 5.29 -22.41
N TYR A 426 -12.74 5.68 -22.29
CA TYR A 426 -11.82 5.15 -21.30
C TYR A 426 -12.26 5.54 -19.87
N TRP A 427 -12.68 6.77 -19.66
CA TRP A 427 -13.19 7.21 -18.35
C TRP A 427 -14.44 6.45 -17.92
N MET A 428 -15.31 6.10 -18.88
CA MET A 428 -16.46 5.22 -18.62
C MET A 428 -16.02 3.81 -18.21
N ILE A 429 -15.07 3.20 -18.94
CA ILE A 429 -14.52 1.87 -18.61
C ILE A 429 -13.84 1.88 -17.24
N ARG A 430 -13.01 2.90 -16.94
CA ARG A 430 -12.41 3.08 -15.61
C ARG A 430 -13.46 3.05 -14.51
N THR A 431 -14.53 3.84 -14.66
CA THR A 431 -15.60 3.93 -13.67
C THR A 431 -16.36 2.61 -13.54
N LEU A 432 -16.68 1.95 -14.65
CA LEU A 432 -17.33 0.64 -14.64
C LEU A 432 -16.47 -0.45 -14.01
N SER A 433 -15.14 -0.42 -14.21
CA SER A 433 -14.22 -1.37 -13.60
C SER A 433 -14.12 -1.22 -12.07
N ALA A 434 -14.44 -0.06 -11.53
CA ALA A 434 -14.51 0.16 -10.10
C ALA A 434 -15.66 -0.60 -9.41
N ILE A 435 -16.71 -0.98 -10.14
CA ILE A 435 -17.86 -1.73 -9.60
C ILE A 435 -17.43 -3.12 -9.09
N PRO A 436 -16.83 -4.00 -9.91
CA PRO A 436 -16.37 -5.30 -9.41
C PRO A 436 -15.27 -5.16 -8.35
N ILE A 437 -14.40 -4.16 -8.42
CA ILE A 437 -13.39 -3.90 -7.40
C ILE A 437 -14.04 -3.60 -6.05
N THR A 438 -15.01 -2.69 -6.03
CA THR A 438 -15.73 -2.31 -4.80
C THR A 438 -16.58 -3.45 -4.26
N ALA A 439 -17.24 -4.19 -5.13
CA ALA A 439 -17.97 -5.41 -4.75
C ALA A 439 -17.03 -6.46 -4.12
N GLY A 440 -15.83 -6.61 -4.68
CA GLY A 440 -14.80 -7.47 -4.11
C GLY A 440 -14.38 -7.02 -2.71
N PHE A 441 -14.19 -5.72 -2.47
CA PHE A 441 -13.89 -5.21 -1.12
C PHE A 441 -15.07 -5.41 -0.15
N GLY A 442 -16.30 -5.26 -0.60
CA GLY A 442 -17.48 -5.59 0.19
C GLY A 442 -17.53 -7.07 0.57
N LEU A 443 -17.19 -7.97 -0.37
CA LEU A 443 -17.11 -9.42 -0.09
C LEU A 443 -15.95 -9.77 0.83
N LEU A 444 -14.83 -9.07 0.79
CA LEU A 444 -13.74 -9.21 1.78
C LEU A 444 -14.25 -8.86 3.18
N CYS A 445 -14.92 -7.72 3.33
CA CYS A 445 -15.50 -7.32 4.61
C CYS A 445 -16.51 -8.36 5.10
N TYR A 446 -17.42 -8.80 4.24
CA TYR A 446 -18.38 -9.85 4.56
C TYR A 446 -17.67 -11.15 4.98
N GLY A 447 -16.68 -11.59 4.21
CA GLY A 447 -15.93 -12.82 4.47
C GLY A 447 -15.18 -12.81 5.79
N LEU A 448 -14.61 -11.66 6.17
CA LEU A 448 -13.88 -11.51 7.43
C LEU A 448 -14.80 -11.33 8.64
N PHE A 449 -15.84 -10.51 8.52
CA PHE A 449 -16.64 -10.10 9.68
C PHE A 449 -17.89 -10.97 9.90
N LYS A 450 -18.33 -11.67 8.87
CA LYS A 450 -19.45 -12.64 8.90
C LYS A 450 -18.98 -14.07 8.67
N GLY A 451 -17.79 -14.42 9.11
CA GLY A 451 -17.21 -15.75 8.94
C GLY A 451 -18.17 -16.89 9.33
N PRO A 452 -17.94 -18.14 8.90
CA PRO A 452 -18.87 -19.23 9.01
C PRO A 452 -19.26 -19.50 10.47
N LYS A 453 -20.57 -19.65 10.70
CA LYS A 453 -21.14 -20.10 11.97
C LYS A 453 -21.61 -21.56 11.82
N GLY A 454 -21.53 -22.35 12.85
CA GLY A 454 -22.03 -23.72 12.87
C GLY A 454 -21.17 -24.71 12.07
N ALA A 455 -21.71 -25.30 11.00
CA ALA A 455 -21.04 -26.36 10.23
C ALA A 455 -19.71 -25.92 9.60
N GLY A 456 -19.61 -24.66 9.16
CA GLY A 456 -18.35 -24.11 8.64
C GLY A 456 -17.28 -23.94 9.72
N ALA A 457 -17.67 -23.55 10.92
CA ALA A 457 -16.77 -23.47 12.06
C ALA A 457 -16.26 -24.85 12.51
N ARG A 458 -17.12 -25.88 12.43
CA ARG A 458 -16.73 -27.27 12.68
C ARG A 458 -15.76 -27.80 11.62
N ALA A 459 -16.04 -27.58 10.33
CA ALA A 459 -15.16 -27.98 9.24
C ALA A 459 -13.78 -27.33 9.37
N LEU A 460 -13.71 -26.07 9.80
CA LEU A 460 -12.46 -25.34 10.05
C LEU A 460 -11.71 -25.94 11.26
N ALA A 461 -12.43 -26.29 12.33
CA ALA A 461 -11.88 -26.94 13.51
C ALA A 461 -11.35 -28.34 13.18
N GLU A 462 -12.10 -29.11 12.38
CA GLU A 462 -11.70 -30.44 11.91
C GLU A 462 -10.50 -30.38 10.96
N ALA A 463 -10.47 -29.41 10.04
CA ALA A 463 -9.32 -29.19 9.18
C ALA A 463 -8.06 -28.78 9.98
N ARG A 464 -8.22 -27.97 11.03
CA ARG A 464 -7.13 -27.63 11.95
C ARG A 464 -6.66 -28.84 12.75
N ALA A 465 -7.58 -29.67 13.24
CA ALA A 465 -7.26 -30.88 13.96
C ALA A 465 -6.58 -31.95 13.08
N THR A 466 -6.90 -31.97 11.76
CA THR A 466 -6.27 -32.87 10.78
C THR A 466 -4.87 -32.40 10.36
N ILE A 467 -4.62 -31.08 10.40
CA ILE A 467 -3.31 -30.50 10.13
C ILE A 467 -2.39 -30.60 11.36
N SER A 468 -2.97 -30.77 12.55
CA SER A 468 -2.24 -30.95 13.82
C SER A 468 -1.90 -32.41 14.14
N LYS A 469 -2.33 -33.35 13.33
CA LYS A 469 -1.93 -34.76 13.35
C LYS A 469 -0.93 -35.03 12.23
#